data_7020033bb3e658ad9df56b079a98c131
#
_entry.id   7020033bb3e658ad9df56b079a98c131
#
_cell.length_a   1.000
_cell.length_b   1.000
_cell.length_c   1.000
_cell.angle_alpha   90.00
_cell.angle_beta   90.00
_cell.angle_gamma   90.00
#
_symmetry.space_group_name_H-M   'P 1'
#
loop_
_entity.id
_entity.type
_entity.pdbx_description
1 polymer ?
#
loop_
_entity_poly.entity_id
_entity_poly.type
_entity_poly.pdbx_seq_one_letter_code
_entity_poly.pdbx_strand_id
1 'polypeptide(L)'
;MRAIWTGKARQDLDAIWTFIALDNMDAADSQIQMIRTASAILEDFPELGRVGKVPGTRELIVPGTAYRLIYRITSKALQIVRVMHGAREWPPKR
;
A
#
# COMPACT_ATOMS: atom_id res chain seq x y z
N MET A 1 1.69 14.37 8.19
CA MET A 1 0.44 13.65 8.57
C MET A 1 0.77 12.20 8.84
N ARG A 2 0.26 11.65 9.91
CA ARG A 2 0.62 10.30 10.34
C ARG A 2 -0.10 9.23 9.51
N ALA A 3 0.62 8.21 9.06
CA ALA A 3 0.04 7.07 8.36
C ALA A 3 -0.43 6.01 9.37
N ILE A 4 -1.68 5.59 9.21
CA ILE A 4 -2.28 4.53 10.02
C ILE A 4 -2.72 3.41 9.07
N TRP A 5 -2.28 2.20 9.38
CA TRP A 5 -2.60 1.02 8.57
C TRP A 5 -3.87 0.36 9.09
N THR A 6 -4.83 0.11 8.20
CA THR A 6 -6.02 -0.67 8.57
C THR A 6 -5.62 -2.14 8.82
N GLY A 7 -6.48 -2.87 9.52
CA GLY A 7 -6.27 -4.30 9.70
C GLY A 7 -6.15 -5.05 8.39
N LYS A 8 -6.96 -4.66 7.40
CA LYS A 8 -6.91 -5.27 6.07
C LYS A 8 -5.59 -5.00 5.36
N ALA A 9 -5.07 -3.79 5.45
CA ALA A 9 -3.78 -3.43 4.87
C ALA A 9 -2.63 -4.20 5.53
N ARG A 10 -2.69 -4.41 6.84
CA ARG A 10 -1.71 -5.22 7.56
C ARG A 10 -1.75 -6.67 7.11
N GLN A 11 -2.94 -7.23 6.93
CA GLN A 11 -3.12 -8.57 6.40
C GLN A 11 -2.56 -8.70 4.99
N ASP A 12 -2.78 -7.68 4.16
CA ASP A 12 -2.21 -7.64 2.81
C ASP A 12 -0.68 -7.73 2.87
N LEU A 13 -0.07 -6.95 3.76
CA LEU A 13 1.38 -6.92 3.89
C LEU A 13 1.94 -8.28 4.32
N ASP A 14 1.29 -8.93 5.28
CA ASP A 14 1.68 -10.26 5.74
C ASP A 14 1.56 -11.29 4.62
N ALA A 15 0.47 -11.23 3.85
CA ALA A 15 0.26 -12.15 2.72
C ALA A 15 1.30 -11.94 1.62
N ILE A 16 1.65 -10.70 1.34
CA ILE A 16 2.69 -10.36 0.36
C ILE A 16 4.04 -10.91 0.80
N TRP A 17 4.41 -10.70 2.06
CA TRP A 17 5.66 -11.23 2.60
C TRP A 17 5.71 -12.75 2.46
N THR A 18 4.66 -13.43 2.90
CA THR A 18 4.58 -14.89 2.85
C THR A 18 4.72 -15.41 1.43
N PHE A 19 4.02 -14.78 0.49
CA PHE A 19 4.06 -15.17 -0.93
C PHE A 19 5.48 -15.07 -1.50
N ILE A 20 6.15 -13.94 -1.27
CA ILE A 20 7.50 -13.73 -1.80
C ILE A 20 8.51 -14.60 -1.06
N ALA A 21 8.34 -14.79 0.24
CA ALA A 21 9.26 -15.56 1.08
C ALA A 21 9.31 -17.05 0.71
N LEU A 22 8.24 -17.59 0.10
CA LEU A 22 8.24 -18.95 -0.41
C LEU A 22 9.36 -19.17 -1.43
N ASP A 23 9.73 -18.12 -2.14
CA ASP A 23 10.77 -18.16 -3.15
C ASP A 23 12.10 -17.58 -2.62
N ASN A 24 12.04 -16.45 -1.92
CA ASN A 24 13.23 -15.75 -1.43
C ASN A 24 12.87 -14.84 -0.27
N MET A 25 13.36 -15.18 0.94
CA MET A 25 13.07 -14.41 2.15
C MET A 25 13.71 -13.02 2.12
N ASP A 26 14.91 -12.88 1.59
CA ASP A 26 15.57 -11.59 1.49
C ASP A 26 14.81 -10.65 0.55
N ALA A 27 14.28 -11.19 -0.54
CA ALA A 27 13.44 -10.44 -1.46
C ALA A 27 12.13 -10.00 -0.77
N ALA A 28 11.54 -10.87 0.06
CA ALA A 28 10.36 -10.54 0.83
C ALA A 28 10.62 -9.36 1.76
N ASP A 29 11.70 -9.41 2.52
CA ASP A 29 12.08 -8.32 3.44
C ASP A 29 12.32 -7.00 2.69
N SER A 30 13.02 -7.06 1.56
CA SER A 30 13.31 -5.89 0.74
C SER A 30 12.04 -5.26 0.18
N GLN A 31 11.12 -6.07 -0.35
CA GLN A 31 9.85 -5.57 -0.91
C GLN A 31 8.98 -4.92 0.16
N ILE A 32 8.88 -5.55 1.33
CA ILE A 32 8.11 -4.99 2.44
C ILE A 32 8.71 -3.66 2.90
N GLN A 33 10.04 -3.56 2.94
CA GLN A 33 10.70 -2.31 3.31
C GLN A 33 10.40 -1.19 2.31
N MET A 34 10.39 -1.50 1.01
CA MET A 34 10.03 -0.52 -0.02
C MET A 34 8.60 -0.02 0.15
N ILE A 35 7.67 -0.93 0.47
CA ILE A 35 6.26 -0.57 0.71
C ILE A 35 6.14 0.33 1.95
N ARG A 36 6.85 0.00 3.03
CA ARG A 36 6.85 0.82 4.25
C ARG A 36 7.46 2.19 4.01
N THR A 37 8.52 2.27 3.25
CA THR A 37 9.17 3.54 2.88
C THR A 37 8.20 4.42 2.09
N ALA A 38 7.46 3.85 1.15
CA ALA A 38 6.45 4.59 0.39
C ALA A 38 5.37 5.17 1.31
N SER A 39 4.91 4.39 2.29
CA SER A 39 3.96 4.86 3.30
C SER A 39 4.53 6.05 4.11
N ALA A 40 5.80 5.98 4.49
CA ALA A 40 6.45 7.06 5.22
C ALA A 40 6.57 8.34 4.38
N ILE A 41 6.84 8.21 3.09
CA ILE A 41 6.90 9.35 2.16
C ILE A 41 5.53 10.04 2.07
N LEU A 42 4.46 9.26 2.07
CA LEU A 42 3.10 9.82 2.04
C LEU A 42 2.78 10.66 3.27
N GLU A 43 3.44 10.43 4.41
CA GLU A 43 3.24 11.27 5.60
C GLU A 43 3.66 12.71 5.35
N ASP A 44 4.70 12.90 4.55
CA ASP A 44 5.19 14.24 4.17
C ASP A 44 4.50 14.77 2.92
N PHE A 45 4.07 13.91 2.02
CA PHE A 45 3.46 14.26 0.74
C PHE A 45 2.16 13.47 0.52
N PRO A 46 1.10 13.79 1.30
CA PRO A 46 -0.13 12.96 1.26
C PRO A 46 -0.83 12.95 -0.12
N GLU A 47 -0.62 13.96 -0.94
CA GLU A 47 -1.27 14.04 -2.25
C GLU A 47 -0.42 13.46 -3.38
N LEU A 48 0.68 12.78 -3.05
CA LEU A 48 1.58 12.19 -4.03
C LEU A 48 0.91 11.14 -4.91
N GLY A 49 0.02 10.32 -4.34
CA GLY A 49 -0.74 9.34 -5.11
C GLY A 49 -1.80 9.99 -5.98
N ARG A 50 -2.11 9.34 -7.10
CA ARG A 50 -3.20 9.80 -7.97
C ARG A 50 -4.55 9.57 -7.32
N VAL A 51 -5.55 10.33 -7.76
CA VAL A 51 -6.94 10.10 -7.34
C VAL A 51 -7.36 8.69 -7.71
N GLY A 52 -7.89 7.96 -6.74
CA GLY A 52 -8.28 6.58 -6.90
C GLY A 52 -9.63 6.41 -7.57
N LYS A 53 -9.94 5.18 -7.95
CA LYS A 53 -11.20 4.82 -8.57
C LYS A 53 -12.38 4.99 -7.61
N VAL A 54 -12.17 4.66 -6.34
CA VAL A 54 -13.20 4.86 -5.31
C VAL A 54 -13.10 6.30 -4.79
N PRO A 55 -14.22 7.06 -4.74
CA PRO A 55 -14.20 8.42 -4.23
C PRO A 55 -13.57 8.51 -2.83
N GLY A 56 -12.74 9.53 -2.64
CA GLY A 56 -12.04 9.73 -1.38
C GLY A 56 -10.77 8.93 -1.20
N THR A 57 -10.41 8.10 -2.17
CA THR A 57 -9.16 7.32 -2.11
C THR A 57 -8.13 7.86 -3.09
N ARG A 58 -6.87 7.52 -2.80
CA ARG A 58 -5.73 7.75 -3.68
C ARG A 58 -4.93 6.47 -3.81
N GLU A 59 -4.16 6.36 -4.87
CA GLU A 59 -3.35 5.18 -5.17
C GLU A 59 -1.94 5.61 -5.51
N LEU A 60 -0.97 4.97 -4.85
CA LEU A 60 0.45 5.20 -5.11
C LEU A 60 1.10 3.89 -5.54
N ILE A 61 1.66 3.88 -6.76
CA ILE A 61 2.48 2.75 -7.20
C ILE A 61 3.80 2.84 -6.44
N VAL A 62 4.17 1.74 -5.76
CA VAL A 62 5.40 1.70 -4.98
C VAL A 62 6.58 1.43 -5.91
N PRO A 63 7.51 2.40 -6.06
CA PRO A 63 8.63 2.22 -6.97
C PRO A 63 9.47 0.98 -6.62
N GLY A 64 9.90 0.25 -7.65
CA GLY A 64 10.71 -0.94 -7.49
C GLY A 64 9.94 -2.19 -7.09
N THR A 65 8.62 -2.12 -7.02
CA THR A 65 7.76 -3.26 -6.67
C THR A 65 6.60 -3.38 -7.65
N ALA A 66 5.90 -4.52 -7.58
CA ALA A 66 4.68 -4.74 -8.35
C ALA A 66 3.43 -4.30 -7.59
N TYR A 67 3.58 -3.56 -6.49
CA TYR A 67 2.48 -3.26 -5.58
C TYR A 67 2.12 -1.78 -5.58
N ARG A 68 0.87 -1.49 -5.20
CA ARG A 68 0.38 -0.14 -4.99
C ARG A 68 -0.28 -0.03 -3.63
N LEU A 69 -0.16 1.15 -3.04
CA LEU A 69 -0.86 1.52 -1.81
C LEU A 69 -2.17 2.20 -2.19
N ILE A 70 -3.26 1.75 -1.59
CA ILE A 70 -4.54 2.44 -1.67
C ILE A 70 -4.75 3.10 -0.32
N TYR A 71 -4.94 4.42 -0.32
CA TYR A 71 -5.02 5.18 0.91
C TYR A 71 -6.07 6.29 0.82
N ARG A 72 -6.36 6.86 1.97
CA ARG A 72 -7.36 7.92 2.09
C ARG A 72 -6.84 8.94 3.09
N ILE A 73 -7.05 10.22 2.77
CA ILE A 73 -6.66 11.33 3.66
C ILE A 73 -7.89 11.71 4.45
N THR A 74 -7.79 11.68 5.78
CA THR A 74 -8.84 12.14 6.68
C THR A 74 -8.37 13.42 7.38
N SER A 75 -9.24 14.04 8.18
CA SER A 75 -8.88 15.23 8.94
C SER A 75 -7.80 14.94 10.00
N LYS A 76 -7.61 13.69 10.40
CA LYS A 76 -6.71 13.31 11.49
C LYS A 76 -5.50 12.51 11.05
N ALA A 77 -5.60 11.77 9.96
CA ALA A 77 -4.56 10.83 9.58
C ALA A 77 -4.65 10.49 8.09
N LEU A 78 -3.61 9.83 7.63
CA LEU A 78 -3.59 9.18 6.33
C LEU A 78 -3.79 7.69 6.60
N GLN A 79 -4.87 7.13 6.08
CA GLN A 79 -5.17 5.71 6.26
C GLN A 79 -4.67 4.90 5.08
N ILE A 80 -3.80 3.93 5.32
CA ILE A 80 -3.46 2.92 4.31
C ILE A 80 -4.57 1.87 4.36
N VAL A 81 -5.37 1.84 3.32
CA VAL A 81 -6.59 1.01 3.25
C VAL A 81 -6.29 -0.38 2.74
N ARG A 82 -5.48 -0.48 1.69
CA ARG A 82 -5.07 -1.76 1.09
C ARG A 82 -3.66 -1.65 0.52
N VAL A 83 -2.99 -2.80 0.41
CA VAL A 83 -1.80 -2.96 -0.41
C VAL A 83 -2.12 -4.05 -1.42
N MET A 84 -2.02 -3.73 -2.71
CA MET A 84 -2.46 -4.65 -3.75
C MET A 84 -1.45 -4.76 -4.88
N HIS A 85 -1.37 -5.93 -5.49
CA HIS A 85 -0.61 -6.11 -6.71
C HIS A 85 -1.17 -5.19 -7.80
N GLY A 86 -0.30 -4.56 -8.59
CA GLY A 86 -0.69 -3.57 -9.58
C GLY A 86 -1.67 -4.07 -10.63
N ALA A 87 -1.62 -5.37 -10.95
CA ALA A 87 -2.54 -5.96 -11.91
C ALA A 87 -3.92 -6.31 -11.32
N ARG A 88 -4.03 -6.28 -9.99
CA ARG A 88 -5.27 -6.66 -9.32
C ARG A 88 -6.23 -5.49 -9.26
N GLU A 89 -7.49 -5.74 -9.61
CA GLU A 89 -8.52 -4.71 -9.61
C GLU A 89 -9.00 -4.38 -8.20
N TRP A 90 -9.17 -3.09 -7.92
CA TRP A 90 -9.76 -2.64 -6.66
C TRP A 90 -10.74 -1.49 -6.91
N PRO A 91 -11.96 -1.54 -6.38
CA PRO A 91 -12.49 -2.66 -5.60
C PRO A 91 -12.68 -3.90 -6.48
N PRO A 92 -12.68 -5.10 -5.85
CA PRO A 92 -12.85 -6.34 -6.62
C PRO A 92 -14.19 -6.32 -7.37
N LYS A 93 -14.20 -6.86 -8.58
CA LYS A 93 -15.46 -7.09 -9.31
C LYS A 93 -16.20 -8.24 -8.65
N ARG A 94 -17.51 -8.16 -8.74
CA ARG A 94 -18.39 -9.24 -8.34
C ARG A 94 -18.59 -10.22 -9.48
#